data_1f7c0a21d696a46e1e699a111a2ba91d
#
_entry.id   1f7c0a21d696a46e1e699a111a2ba91d
#
_cell.length_a   1.000
_cell.length_b   1.000
_cell.length_c   1.000
_cell.angle_alpha   90.00
_cell.angle_beta   90.00
_cell.angle_gamma   90.00
#
_symmetry.space_group_name_H-M   'P 1'
#
loop_
_entity.id
_entity.type
_entity.pdbx_description
1 polymer ?
#
loop_
_entity_poly.entity_id
_entity_poly.type
_entity_poly.pdbx_seq_one_letter_code
_entity_poly.pdbx_strand_id
1 'polypeptide(L)'
;MAETKKNNLGIIIIGAIIVIAAIFYFAQQQTKVGEKQDIKIGIILGFTGPIESLTPAMAASAELAFKEASDSGSLLNGSTITTQRADSTCVDSAAAVTAAEGLVSGGVNAIMGADCSGVTGAIAKNVAVPNGVVMISPSATSPGLTDLADNGFFFRTAPSDARGGQVLADITKDRGVKSIAITYTNNDYGKGLADVYEGAVKAHGINAVSYTHLTL
;
A
#
# COMPACT_ATOMS: atom_id res chain seq x y z
N MET A 1 28.57 -16.15 75.99
CA MET A 1 27.72 -16.26 74.79
C MET A 1 28.30 -15.39 73.70
N ALA A 2 28.94 -15.96 72.75
CA ALA A 2 29.43 -15.17 71.57
C ALA A 2 28.40 -15.23 70.43
N GLU A 3 27.83 -14.11 70.11
CA GLU A 3 26.93 -13.99 68.95
C GLU A 3 27.75 -14.05 67.65
N THR A 4 27.51 -15.09 66.87
CA THR A 4 28.05 -15.23 65.52
C THR A 4 27.34 -14.25 64.59
N LYS A 5 28.01 -13.13 64.31
CA LYS A 5 27.59 -12.14 63.29
C LYS A 5 27.60 -12.85 61.94
N LYS A 6 26.43 -13.29 61.46
CA LYS A 6 26.26 -13.87 60.12
C LYS A 6 26.71 -12.84 59.10
N ASN A 7 27.77 -13.14 58.37
CA ASN A 7 28.28 -12.31 57.29
C ASN A 7 27.29 -12.27 56.13
N ASN A 8 26.49 -11.23 56.02
CA ASN A 8 25.58 -10.97 54.86
C ASN A 8 26.34 -10.56 53.59
N LEU A 9 27.66 -10.54 53.62
CA LEU A 9 28.52 -10.14 52.50
C LEU A 9 28.29 -10.99 51.26
N GLY A 10 28.07 -12.29 51.40
CA GLY A 10 27.78 -13.21 50.28
C GLY A 10 26.46 -12.90 49.60
N ILE A 11 25.42 -12.51 50.36
CA ILE A 11 24.10 -12.17 49.82
C ILE A 11 24.18 -10.84 49.06
N ILE A 12 24.95 -9.88 49.57
CA ILE A 12 25.15 -8.56 48.90
C ILE A 12 25.91 -8.74 47.58
N ILE A 13 26.95 -9.59 47.56
CA ILE A 13 27.71 -9.85 46.32
C ILE A 13 26.84 -10.56 45.27
N ILE A 14 26.04 -11.54 45.64
CA ILE A 14 25.12 -12.23 44.73
C ILE A 14 24.08 -11.27 44.20
N GLY A 15 23.50 -10.40 45.04
CA GLY A 15 22.57 -9.36 44.63
C GLY A 15 23.16 -8.37 43.61
N ALA A 16 24.40 -7.93 43.86
CA ALA A 16 25.12 -7.03 42.92
C ALA A 16 25.39 -7.71 41.58
N ILE A 17 25.77 -8.99 41.56
CA ILE A 17 25.98 -9.74 40.30
C ILE A 17 24.67 -9.87 39.49
N ILE A 18 23.56 -10.16 40.17
CA ILE A 18 22.26 -10.27 39.51
C ILE A 18 21.84 -8.91 38.89
N VAL A 19 22.03 -7.81 39.60
CA VAL A 19 21.72 -6.48 39.11
C VAL A 19 22.60 -6.11 37.91
N ILE A 20 23.91 -6.37 37.96
CA ILE A 20 24.85 -6.16 36.86
C ILE A 20 24.46 -7.04 35.66
N ALA A 21 24.13 -8.31 35.86
CA ALA A 21 23.69 -9.21 34.80
C ALA A 21 22.35 -8.74 34.17
N ALA A 22 21.41 -8.24 34.97
CA ALA A 22 20.17 -7.66 34.50
C ALA A 22 20.42 -6.39 33.69
N ILE A 23 21.26 -5.48 34.17
CA ILE A 23 21.65 -4.26 33.44
C ILE A 23 22.31 -4.62 32.10
N PHE A 24 23.21 -5.60 32.10
CA PHE A 24 23.89 -6.07 30.89
C PHE A 24 22.93 -6.73 29.92
N TYR A 25 21.96 -7.51 30.41
CA TYR A 25 20.90 -8.12 29.60
C TYR A 25 19.97 -7.06 28.99
N PHE A 26 19.54 -6.07 29.78
CA PHE A 26 18.73 -4.97 29.26
C PHE A 26 19.52 -4.05 28.31
N ALA A 27 20.78 -3.80 28.56
CA ALA A 27 21.65 -3.06 27.65
C ALA A 27 21.86 -3.80 26.33
N GLN A 28 22.01 -5.13 26.34
CA GLN A 28 22.07 -5.94 25.12
C GLN A 28 20.73 -5.98 24.34
N GLN A 29 19.59 -5.88 25.02
CA GLN A 29 18.30 -5.75 24.32
C GLN A 29 18.13 -4.37 23.68
N GLN A 30 18.66 -3.31 24.26
CA GLN A 30 18.63 -1.98 23.66
C GLN A 30 19.61 -1.83 22.47
N THR A 31 20.65 -2.62 22.39
CA THR A 31 21.63 -2.58 21.28
C THR A 31 21.24 -3.42 20.05
N LYS A 32 20.06 -4.04 20.02
CA LYS A 32 19.43 -4.47 18.76
C LYS A 32 18.76 -3.29 18.05
N VAL A 33 19.45 -2.17 17.98
CA VAL A 33 19.23 -1.18 16.94
C VAL A 33 19.51 -1.89 15.62
N GLY A 34 18.48 -2.14 14.80
CA GLY A 34 18.59 -2.96 13.58
C GLY A 34 19.76 -2.47 12.72
N GLU A 35 20.48 -3.40 12.10
CA GLU A 35 21.54 -3.06 11.16
C GLU A 35 21.00 -2.11 10.07
N LYS A 36 21.84 -1.16 9.63
CA LYS A 36 21.57 -0.35 8.45
C LYS A 36 21.27 -1.27 7.29
N GLN A 37 20.12 -1.08 6.66
CA GLN A 37 19.68 -1.90 5.53
C GLN A 37 19.58 -1.06 4.27
N ASP A 38 19.99 -1.62 3.15
CA ASP A 38 19.69 -1.06 1.84
C ASP A 38 18.28 -1.49 1.44
N ILE A 39 17.34 -0.53 1.48
CA ILE A 39 15.94 -0.77 1.14
C ILE A 39 15.75 -0.50 -0.35
N LYS A 40 15.19 -1.46 -1.07
CA LYS A 40 14.86 -1.32 -2.49
C LYS A 40 13.36 -1.27 -2.69
N ILE A 41 12.85 -0.21 -3.31
CA ILE A 41 11.41 -0.03 -3.59
C ILE A 41 11.16 -0.11 -5.09
N GLY A 42 10.25 -0.98 -5.49
CA GLY A 42 9.72 -0.99 -6.85
C GLY A 42 8.71 0.13 -7.05
N ILE A 43 8.81 0.91 -8.12
CA ILE A 43 7.80 1.88 -8.53
C ILE A 43 7.19 1.36 -9.83
N ILE A 44 5.94 0.86 -9.76
CA ILE A 44 5.26 0.31 -10.91
C ILE A 44 4.03 1.14 -11.25
N LEU A 45 4.07 1.86 -12.37
CA LEU A 45 3.03 2.77 -12.85
C LEU A 45 2.85 2.60 -14.36
N GLY A 46 1.74 3.09 -14.91
CA GLY A 46 1.49 3.06 -16.35
C GLY A 46 2.32 4.09 -17.10
N PHE A 47 3.62 3.83 -17.25
CA PHE A 47 4.52 4.71 -18.01
C PHE A 47 4.23 4.68 -19.51
N THR A 48 3.50 3.69 -19.97
CA THR A 48 2.86 3.64 -21.29
C THR A 48 1.34 3.48 -21.13
N GLY A 49 0.58 3.78 -22.18
CA GLY A 49 -0.88 3.63 -22.17
C GLY A 49 -1.64 4.92 -21.79
N PRO A 50 -2.91 4.83 -21.40
CA PRO A 50 -3.84 5.95 -21.38
C PRO A 50 -3.52 7.07 -20.37
N ILE A 51 -2.65 6.79 -19.38
CA ILE A 51 -2.29 7.78 -18.34
C ILE A 51 -0.80 8.09 -18.31
N GLU A 52 -0.07 7.77 -19.36
CA GLU A 52 1.38 7.97 -19.48
C GLU A 52 1.84 9.41 -19.22
N SER A 53 1.00 10.39 -19.48
CA SER A 53 1.29 11.80 -19.23
C SER A 53 1.34 12.17 -17.73
N LEU A 54 0.72 11.37 -16.85
CA LEU A 54 0.61 11.63 -15.42
C LEU A 54 1.71 10.92 -14.60
N THR A 55 2.09 9.74 -15.03
CA THR A 55 2.90 8.80 -14.25
C THR A 55 4.36 9.22 -14.03
N PRO A 56 5.04 9.96 -14.94
CA PRO A 56 6.39 10.46 -14.67
C PRO A 56 6.45 11.37 -13.44
N ALA A 57 5.46 12.27 -13.28
CA ALA A 57 5.38 13.16 -12.13
C ALA A 57 5.05 12.41 -10.83
N MET A 58 4.17 11.39 -10.91
CA MET A 58 3.85 10.52 -9.77
C MET A 58 5.08 9.76 -9.29
N ALA A 59 5.85 9.18 -10.21
CA ALA A 59 7.09 8.48 -9.88
C ALA A 59 8.13 9.44 -9.26
N ALA A 60 8.33 10.61 -9.85
CA ALA A 60 9.27 11.60 -9.32
C ALA A 60 8.88 12.07 -7.92
N SER A 61 7.58 12.21 -7.63
CA SER A 61 7.09 12.57 -6.28
C SER A 61 7.39 11.47 -5.26
N ALA A 62 7.21 10.20 -5.63
CA ALA A 62 7.55 9.07 -4.77
C ALA A 62 9.07 8.99 -4.53
N GLU A 63 9.88 9.15 -5.57
CA GLU A 63 11.35 9.17 -5.47
C GLU A 63 11.85 10.32 -4.59
N LEU A 64 11.22 11.49 -4.67
CA LEU A 64 11.54 12.61 -3.80
C LEU A 64 11.25 12.25 -2.32
N ALA A 65 10.09 11.70 -2.02
CA ALA A 65 9.74 11.28 -0.66
C ALA A 65 10.71 10.23 -0.11
N PHE A 66 11.11 9.25 -0.92
CA PHE A 66 12.09 8.24 -0.54
C PHE A 66 13.49 8.83 -0.33
N LYS A 67 13.85 9.83 -1.15
CA LYS A 67 15.11 10.57 -0.96
C LYS A 67 15.10 11.35 0.34
N GLU A 68 14.03 12.10 0.63
CA GLU A 68 13.88 12.86 1.88
C GLU A 68 13.93 11.95 3.11
N ALA A 69 13.26 10.78 3.05
CA ALA A 69 13.32 9.79 4.11
C ALA A 69 14.75 9.27 4.33
N SER A 70 15.49 9.00 3.26
CA SER A 70 16.89 8.57 3.31
C SER A 70 17.81 9.66 3.88
N ASP A 71 17.65 10.89 3.40
CA ASP A 71 18.47 12.03 3.81
C ASP A 71 18.22 12.45 5.26
N SER A 72 17.05 12.14 5.81
CA SER A 72 16.71 12.44 7.22
C SER A 72 17.64 11.75 8.22
N GLY A 73 18.28 10.66 7.83
CA GLY A 73 19.07 9.80 8.70
C GLY A 73 18.27 9.06 9.77
N SER A 74 16.96 9.28 9.85
CA SER A 74 16.07 8.70 10.86
C SER A 74 15.46 7.36 10.43
N LEU A 75 15.56 7.02 9.14
CA LEU A 75 15.03 5.79 8.60
C LEU A 75 15.88 4.59 9.05
N LEU A 76 15.29 3.67 9.82
CA LEU A 76 15.89 2.39 10.22
C LEU A 76 17.42 2.49 10.45
N ASN A 77 17.83 3.35 11.38
CA ASN A 77 19.26 3.57 11.73
C ASN A 77 20.15 4.13 10.60
N GLY A 78 19.59 5.03 9.81
CA GLY A 78 20.30 5.65 8.70
C GLY A 78 20.35 4.76 7.46
N SER A 79 19.40 3.83 7.31
CA SER A 79 19.16 3.09 6.07
C SER A 79 18.83 4.03 4.93
N THR A 80 19.10 3.62 3.70
CA THR A 80 18.81 4.37 2.49
C THR A 80 17.84 3.59 1.60
N ILE A 81 17.03 4.32 0.83
CA ILE A 81 16.10 3.76 -0.13
C ILE A 81 16.66 3.95 -1.54
N THR A 82 16.71 2.88 -2.30
CA THR A 82 16.90 2.89 -3.75
C THR A 82 15.60 2.52 -4.45
N THR A 83 15.41 3.01 -5.67
CA THR A 83 14.17 2.76 -6.42
C THR A 83 14.45 2.07 -7.75
N GLN A 84 13.48 1.26 -8.20
CA GLN A 84 13.47 0.65 -9.52
C GLN A 84 12.10 0.85 -10.15
N ARG A 85 12.06 1.49 -11.33
CA ARG A 85 10.82 1.69 -12.08
C ARG A 85 10.46 0.47 -12.91
N ALA A 86 9.16 0.21 -13.08
CA ALA A 86 8.60 -0.77 -13.99
C ALA A 86 7.28 -0.25 -14.58
N ASP A 87 6.93 -0.68 -15.78
CA ASP A 87 5.72 -0.23 -16.47
C ASP A 87 4.56 -1.22 -16.26
N SER A 88 3.44 -0.73 -15.73
CA SER A 88 2.20 -1.50 -15.58
C SER A 88 1.28 -1.40 -16.79
N THR A 89 1.59 -0.55 -17.76
CA THR A 89 0.76 -0.24 -18.94
C THR A 89 -0.65 0.30 -18.62
N CYS A 90 -1.13 0.22 -17.40
CA CYS A 90 -2.48 0.53 -16.93
C CYS A 90 -3.58 -0.45 -17.42
N VAL A 91 -3.44 -1.08 -18.58
CA VAL A 91 -4.52 -1.83 -19.27
C VAL A 91 -4.20 -3.31 -19.47
N ASP A 92 -2.93 -3.69 -19.56
CA ASP A 92 -2.51 -5.08 -19.76
C ASP A 92 -2.08 -5.73 -18.44
N SER A 93 -2.99 -6.49 -17.83
CA SER A 93 -2.74 -7.16 -16.57
C SER A 93 -1.63 -8.22 -16.65
N ALA A 94 -1.45 -8.87 -17.79
CA ALA A 94 -0.39 -9.88 -17.96
C ALA A 94 1.00 -9.21 -18.02
N ALA A 95 1.13 -8.14 -18.80
CA ALA A 95 2.35 -7.34 -18.84
C ALA A 95 2.69 -6.74 -17.47
N ALA A 96 1.68 -6.21 -16.76
CA ALA A 96 1.85 -5.65 -15.43
C ALA A 96 2.33 -6.69 -14.39
N VAL A 97 1.76 -7.89 -14.41
CA VAL A 97 2.19 -9.01 -13.55
C VAL A 97 3.65 -9.38 -13.86
N THR A 98 4.01 -9.54 -15.13
CA THR A 98 5.39 -9.85 -15.53
C THR A 98 6.38 -8.78 -15.07
N ALA A 99 6.02 -7.50 -15.21
CA ALA A 99 6.84 -6.38 -14.74
C ALA A 99 7.03 -6.39 -13.21
N ALA A 100 5.95 -6.70 -12.46
CA ALA A 100 6.01 -6.83 -11.01
C ALA A 100 6.83 -8.05 -10.55
N GLU A 101 6.72 -9.19 -11.22
CA GLU A 101 7.60 -10.37 -11.00
C GLU A 101 9.07 -10.01 -11.19
N GLY A 102 9.38 -9.18 -12.21
CA GLY A 102 10.72 -8.66 -12.42
C GLY A 102 11.23 -7.80 -11.26
N LEU A 103 10.37 -6.99 -10.67
CA LEU A 103 10.71 -6.21 -9.46
C LEU A 103 11.01 -7.13 -8.26
N VAL A 104 10.12 -8.09 -8.00
CA VAL A 104 10.28 -9.04 -6.87
C VAL A 104 11.54 -9.88 -7.05
N SER A 105 11.76 -10.42 -8.24
CA SER A 105 12.99 -11.18 -8.57
C SER A 105 14.24 -10.31 -8.46
N GLY A 106 14.12 -8.99 -8.70
CA GLY A 106 15.17 -8.00 -8.50
C GLY A 106 15.40 -7.62 -7.04
N GLY A 107 14.67 -8.24 -6.09
CA GLY A 107 14.88 -8.09 -4.66
C GLY A 107 14.29 -6.82 -4.07
N VAL A 108 13.17 -6.31 -4.59
CA VAL A 108 12.48 -5.18 -3.95
C VAL A 108 11.84 -5.62 -2.62
N ASN A 109 11.90 -4.75 -1.61
CA ASN A 109 11.30 -4.98 -0.30
C ASN A 109 9.82 -4.59 -0.25
N ALA A 110 9.40 -3.64 -1.10
CA ALA A 110 8.02 -3.20 -1.24
C ALA A 110 7.77 -2.62 -2.64
N ILE A 111 6.50 -2.45 -2.99
CA ILE A 111 6.06 -1.90 -4.27
C ILE A 111 5.19 -0.66 -4.01
N MET A 112 5.54 0.47 -4.60
CA MET A 112 4.69 1.64 -4.78
C MET A 112 4.03 1.54 -6.16
N GLY A 113 2.72 1.44 -6.16
CA GLY A 113 1.93 1.21 -7.37
C GLY A 113 0.90 0.07 -7.17
N ALA A 114 0.17 -0.39 -8.20
CA ALA A 114 0.08 0.32 -9.45
C ALA A 114 -0.98 1.44 -9.33
N ASP A 115 -1.15 2.18 -10.37
CA ASP A 115 -2.04 3.34 -10.44
C ASP A 115 -3.46 2.96 -10.89
N CYS A 116 -3.61 2.08 -11.88
CA CYS A 116 -4.89 1.67 -12.45
C CYS A 116 -5.45 0.44 -11.75
N SER A 117 -6.74 0.45 -11.40
CA SER A 117 -7.35 -0.54 -10.51
C SER A 117 -7.22 -2.00 -10.98
N GLY A 118 -7.42 -2.27 -12.28
CA GLY A 118 -7.35 -3.64 -12.82
C GLY A 118 -5.96 -4.24 -12.67
N VAL A 119 -4.92 -3.53 -13.13
CA VAL A 119 -3.53 -4.00 -13.01
C VAL A 119 -3.07 -4.03 -11.54
N THR A 120 -3.56 -3.11 -10.69
CA THR A 120 -3.31 -3.14 -9.25
C THR A 120 -3.81 -4.43 -8.63
N GLY A 121 -5.06 -4.80 -8.90
CA GLY A 121 -5.65 -6.05 -8.40
C GLY A 121 -4.93 -7.29 -8.93
N ALA A 122 -4.52 -7.28 -10.20
CA ALA A 122 -3.77 -8.37 -10.81
C ALA A 122 -2.40 -8.56 -10.15
N ILE A 123 -1.64 -7.48 -9.96
CA ILE A 123 -0.31 -7.51 -9.30
C ILE A 123 -0.46 -7.94 -7.84
N ALA A 124 -1.41 -7.36 -7.10
CA ALA A 124 -1.63 -7.71 -5.70
C ALA A 124 -1.89 -9.21 -5.53
N LYS A 125 -2.85 -9.77 -6.30
CA LYS A 125 -3.24 -11.20 -6.22
C LYS A 125 -2.15 -12.17 -6.65
N ASN A 126 -1.44 -11.85 -7.74
CA ASN A 126 -0.57 -12.84 -8.38
C ASN A 126 0.91 -12.67 -8.00
N VAL A 127 1.31 -11.49 -7.51
CA VAL A 127 2.72 -11.20 -7.22
C VAL A 127 2.93 -10.74 -5.79
N ALA A 128 2.34 -9.61 -5.37
CA ALA A 128 2.69 -8.99 -4.09
C ALA A 128 2.30 -9.88 -2.91
N VAL A 129 1.03 -10.29 -2.81
CA VAL A 129 0.51 -11.12 -1.70
C VAL A 129 1.19 -12.49 -1.64
N PRO A 130 1.30 -13.27 -2.73
CA PRO A 130 1.97 -14.56 -2.68
C PRO A 130 3.44 -14.51 -2.27
N ASN A 131 4.14 -13.41 -2.56
CA ASN A 131 5.54 -13.23 -2.19
C ASN A 131 5.74 -12.48 -0.86
N GLY A 132 4.66 -12.11 -0.14
CA GLY A 132 4.76 -11.37 1.11
C GLY A 132 5.37 -9.97 0.93
N VAL A 133 5.20 -9.34 -0.23
CA VAL A 133 5.71 -8.02 -0.57
C VAL A 133 4.60 -6.99 -0.36
N VAL A 134 4.84 -5.99 0.49
CA VAL A 134 3.88 -4.90 0.71
C VAL A 134 3.74 -4.08 -0.55
N MET A 135 2.49 -3.81 -0.94
CA MET A 135 2.14 -3.02 -2.11
C MET A 135 1.22 -1.86 -1.71
N ILE A 136 1.57 -0.64 -2.10
CA ILE A 136 0.79 0.57 -1.81
C ILE A 136 0.44 1.28 -3.11
N SER A 137 -0.85 1.30 -3.46
CA SER A 137 -1.33 2.02 -4.64
C SER A 137 -1.58 3.50 -4.34
N PRO A 138 -1.09 4.43 -5.18
CA PRO A 138 -1.33 5.86 -5.00
C PRO A 138 -2.72 6.30 -5.47
N SER A 139 -3.37 5.57 -6.38
CA SER A 139 -4.56 6.07 -7.09
C SER A 139 -5.60 5.04 -7.51
N ALA A 140 -5.41 3.74 -7.23
CA ALA A 140 -6.39 2.72 -7.57
C ALA A 140 -7.63 2.82 -6.66
N THR A 141 -8.79 3.16 -7.22
CA THR A 141 -9.99 3.52 -6.46
C THR A 141 -11.12 2.50 -6.53
N SER A 142 -11.03 1.47 -7.39
CA SER A 142 -12.11 0.47 -7.54
C SER A 142 -12.58 -0.08 -6.17
N PRO A 143 -13.90 -0.14 -5.92
CA PRO A 143 -14.45 -0.73 -4.71
C PRO A 143 -14.01 -2.18 -4.48
N GLY A 144 -13.83 -2.96 -5.55
CA GLY A 144 -13.41 -4.36 -5.47
C GLY A 144 -12.01 -4.57 -4.84
N LEU A 145 -11.20 -3.52 -4.76
CA LEU A 145 -9.91 -3.60 -4.06
C LEU A 145 -10.04 -3.55 -2.53
N THR A 146 -11.20 -3.13 -1.99
CA THR A 146 -11.44 -3.09 -0.55
C THR A 146 -11.56 -4.49 0.05
N ASP A 147 -12.17 -5.40 -0.71
CA ASP A 147 -12.45 -6.78 -0.26
C ASP A 147 -11.43 -7.79 -0.84
N LEU A 148 -10.29 -7.31 -1.29
CA LEU A 148 -9.22 -8.15 -1.80
C LEU A 148 -8.69 -9.04 -0.65
N ALA A 149 -8.55 -10.33 -0.90
CA ALA A 149 -7.90 -11.25 0.04
C ALA A 149 -6.38 -11.00 0.00
N ASP A 150 -5.92 -9.96 0.69
CA ASP A 150 -4.57 -9.43 0.59
C ASP A 150 -3.64 -9.82 1.74
N ASN A 151 -4.16 -10.52 2.76
CA ASN A 151 -3.42 -10.91 3.95
C ASN A 151 -2.67 -9.73 4.64
N GLY A 152 -3.13 -8.49 4.43
CA GLY A 152 -2.51 -7.29 4.96
C GLY A 152 -1.28 -6.82 4.17
N PHE A 153 -1.10 -7.26 2.93
CA PHE A 153 0.00 -6.83 2.06
C PHE A 153 -0.39 -5.76 1.03
N PHE A 154 -1.69 -5.46 0.87
CA PHE A 154 -2.14 -4.40 -0.04
C PHE A 154 -2.74 -3.21 0.70
N PHE A 155 -2.33 -2.02 0.31
CA PHE A 155 -2.82 -0.74 0.81
C PHE A 155 -3.05 0.23 -0.35
N ARG A 156 -3.83 1.27 -0.11
CA ARG A 156 -3.98 2.41 -1.03
C ARG A 156 -4.12 3.73 -0.26
N THR A 157 -3.60 4.79 -0.84
CA THR A 157 -3.74 6.15 -0.28
C THR A 157 -4.97 6.88 -0.83
N ALA A 158 -5.51 6.43 -1.98
CA ALA A 158 -6.73 6.95 -2.55
C ALA A 158 -7.97 6.32 -1.87
N PRO A 159 -9.05 7.09 -1.61
CA PRO A 159 -10.31 6.54 -1.10
C PRO A 159 -10.98 5.64 -2.15
N SER A 160 -11.87 4.75 -1.67
CA SER A 160 -12.72 3.94 -2.56
C SER A 160 -13.78 4.78 -3.27
N ASP A 161 -14.04 4.50 -4.54
CA ASP A 161 -15.14 5.07 -5.32
C ASP A 161 -16.53 4.70 -4.76
N ALA A 162 -16.62 3.74 -3.84
CA ALA A 162 -17.88 3.37 -3.21
C ALA A 162 -18.61 4.57 -2.58
N ARG A 163 -17.86 5.44 -1.89
CA ARG A 163 -18.45 6.67 -1.32
C ARG A 163 -18.73 7.72 -2.40
N GLY A 164 -17.85 7.84 -3.38
CA GLY A 164 -18.03 8.79 -4.50
C GLY A 164 -19.31 8.53 -5.29
N GLY A 165 -19.58 7.27 -5.64
CA GLY A 165 -20.79 6.87 -6.34
C GLY A 165 -22.07 7.16 -5.53
N GLN A 166 -22.06 6.95 -4.22
CA GLN A 166 -23.19 7.30 -3.35
C GLN A 166 -23.46 8.82 -3.31
N VAL A 167 -22.40 9.61 -3.11
CA VAL A 167 -22.52 11.09 -3.09
C VAL A 167 -23.05 11.61 -4.42
N LEU A 168 -22.58 11.05 -5.53
CA LEU A 168 -23.09 11.44 -6.86
C LEU A 168 -24.58 11.10 -7.01
N ALA A 169 -25.02 9.96 -6.49
CA ALA A 169 -26.43 9.57 -6.50
C ALA A 169 -27.31 10.50 -5.65
N ASP A 170 -26.83 10.91 -4.47
CA ASP A 170 -27.51 11.87 -3.61
C ASP A 170 -27.69 13.22 -4.36
N ILE A 171 -26.65 13.73 -4.99
CA ILE A 171 -26.69 14.96 -5.80
C ILE A 171 -27.67 14.80 -6.98
N THR A 172 -27.69 13.65 -7.63
CA THR A 172 -28.60 13.36 -8.75
C THR A 172 -30.06 13.41 -8.29
N LYS A 173 -30.34 12.82 -7.12
CA LYS A 173 -31.67 12.87 -6.48
C LYS A 173 -32.08 14.30 -6.12
N ASP A 174 -31.21 15.06 -5.46
CA ASP A 174 -31.47 16.43 -5.00
C ASP A 174 -31.76 17.38 -6.17
N ARG A 175 -31.20 17.09 -7.33
CA ARG A 175 -31.49 17.81 -8.59
C ARG A 175 -32.80 17.37 -9.24
N GLY A 176 -33.54 16.44 -8.68
CA GLY A 176 -34.84 15.97 -9.17
C GLY A 176 -34.76 15.14 -10.45
N VAL A 177 -33.60 14.62 -10.82
CA VAL A 177 -33.42 13.77 -12.00
C VAL A 177 -34.23 12.48 -11.85
N LYS A 178 -34.95 12.07 -12.90
CA LYS A 178 -35.82 10.88 -12.89
C LYS A 178 -35.24 9.68 -13.65
N SER A 179 -34.36 9.94 -14.57
CA SER A 179 -33.69 8.89 -15.35
C SER A 179 -32.29 9.33 -15.75
N ILE A 180 -31.37 8.39 -15.81
CA ILE A 180 -29.98 8.59 -16.20
C ILE A 180 -29.51 7.49 -17.14
N ALA A 181 -28.53 7.82 -17.98
CA ALA A 181 -27.72 6.86 -18.70
C ALA A 181 -26.28 6.96 -18.19
N ILE A 182 -25.67 5.80 -17.88
CA ILE A 182 -24.31 5.72 -17.35
C ILE A 182 -23.44 5.10 -18.44
N THR A 183 -22.40 5.81 -18.84
CA THR A 183 -21.33 5.27 -19.69
C THR A 183 -20.04 5.21 -18.91
N TYR A 184 -19.25 4.18 -19.10
CA TYR A 184 -18.01 3.98 -18.35
C TYR A 184 -16.95 3.27 -19.20
N THR A 185 -15.69 3.45 -18.83
CA THR A 185 -14.57 2.73 -19.45
C THR A 185 -14.63 1.25 -19.09
N ASN A 186 -14.43 0.37 -20.09
CA ASN A 186 -14.48 -1.09 -19.90
C ASN A 186 -13.24 -1.61 -19.19
N ASN A 187 -13.12 -1.27 -17.92
CA ASN A 187 -12.08 -1.74 -17.00
C ASN A 187 -12.61 -1.74 -15.56
N ASP A 188 -11.85 -2.32 -14.62
CA ASP A 188 -12.27 -2.48 -13.22
C ASP A 188 -12.54 -1.15 -12.50
N TYR A 189 -11.85 -0.06 -12.88
CA TYR A 189 -12.10 1.28 -12.36
C TYR A 189 -13.48 1.78 -12.80
N GLY A 190 -13.70 1.88 -14.12
CA GLY A 190 -14.94 2.41 -14.67
C GLY A 190 -16.15 1.57 -14.28
N LYS A 191 -16.03 0.25 -14.39
CA LYS A 191 -17.11 -0.66 -13.99
C LYS A 191 -17.43 -0.55 -12.50
N GLY A 192 -16.44 -0.54 -11.63
CA GLY A 192 -16.64 -0.46 -10.18
C GLY A 192 -17.37 0.81 -9.75
N LEU A 193 -16.99 1.97 -10.30
CA LEU A 193 -17.66 3.23 -10.02
C LEU A 193 -19.10 3.25 -10.58
N ALA A 194 -19.28 2.76 -11.82
CA ALA A 194 -20.59 2.69 -12.45
C ALA A 194 -21.57 1.79 -11.67
N ASP A 195 -21.13 0.62 -11.24
CA ASP A 195 -21.95 -0.32 -10.47
C ASP A 195 -22.44 0.32 -9.15
N VAL A 196 -21.56 1.01 -8.42
CA VAL A 196 -21.93 1.70 -7.18
C VAL A 196 -22.92 2.83 -7.45
N TYR A 197 -22.64 3.66 -8.46
CA TYR A 197 -23.52 4.77 -8.81
C TYR A 197 -24.89 4.28 -9.27
N GLU A 198 -24.93 3.28 -10.14
CA GLU A 198 -26.18 2.66 -10.61
C GLU A 198 -27.01 2.10 -9.47
N GLY A 199 -26.40 1.33 -8.56
CA GLY A 199 -27.07 0.80 -7.39
C GLY A 199 -27.64 1.88 -6.48
N ALA A 200 -26.89 2.95 -6.24
CA ALA A 200 -27.31 4.06 -5.39
C ALA A 200 -28.44 4.90 -6.00
N VAL A 201 -28.41 5.20 -7.29
CA VAL A 201 -29.50 5.93 -7.94
C VAL A 201 -30.79 5.12 -8.04
N LYS A 202 -30.68 3.80 -8.28
CA LYS A 202 -31.83 2.89 -8.21
C LYS A 202 -32.45 2.84 -6.83
N ALA A 203 -31.65 2.85 -5.76
CA ALA A 203 -32.13 2.92 -4.37
C ALA A 203 -32.89 4.24 -4.10
N HIS A 204 -32.60 5.30 -4.81
CA HIS A 204 -33.33 6.57 -4.79
C HIS A 204 -34.58 6.59 -5.71
N GLY A 205 -34.93 5.49 -6.36
CA GLY A 205 -36.06 5.38 -7.28
C GLY A 205 -35.82 6.07 -8.64
N ILE A 206 -34.58 6.32 -9.01
CA ILE A 206 -34.20 6.91 -10.29
C ILE A 206 -33.96 5.77 -11.30
N ASN A 207 -34.52 5.88 -12.48
CA ASN A 207 -34.26 4.95 -13.56
C ASN A 207 -32.81 5.11 -14.05
N ALA A 208 -32.06 4.00 -14.01
CA ALA A 208 -30.69 3.97 -14.51
C ALA A 208 -30.54 2.91 -15.59
N VAL A 209 -29.90 3.28 -16.69
CA VAL A 209 -29.49 2.37 -17.78
C VAL A 209 -27.98 2.49 -17.91
N SER A 210 -27.29 1.36 -17.76
CA SER A 210 -25.82 1.29 -17.87
C SER A 210 -25.42 0.76 -19.23
N TYR A 211 -24.46 1.40 -19.87
CA TYR A 211 -23.87 0.96 -21.13
C TYR A 211 -22.37 0.78 -20.97
N THR A 212 -21.90 -0.46 -21.20
CA THR A 212 -20.48 -0.66 -21.50
C THR A 212 -20.24 -0.14 -22.92
N HIS A 213 -19.36 0.78 -23.08
CA HIS A 213 -18.49 1.07 -24.23
C HIS A 213 -18.29 2.55 -24.45
N LEU A 214 -17.09 3.00 -24.13
CA LEU A 214 -16.35 3.83 -25.07
C LEU A 214 -15.09 3.01 -25.38
N THR A 215 -15.12 2.28 -26.47
CA THR A 215 -13.91 1.89 -27.17
C THR A 215 -13.36 3.18 -27.76
N LEU A 216 -12.34 3.74 -27.14
CA LEU A 216 -11.49 4.76 -27.74
C LEU A 216 -10.48 4.08 -28.64
#